data_d443c7bbb482cb524445aaa47a834d08
#
_entry.id   d443c7bbb482cb524445aaa47a834d08
#
_cell.length_a   1.000
_cell.length_b   1.000
_cell.length_c   1.000
_cell.angle_alpha   90.00
_cell.angle_beta   90.00
_cell.angle_gamma   90.00
#
_symmetry.space_group_name_H-M   'P 1'
#
loop_
_entity.id
_entity.type
_entity.pdbx_description
1 polymer ?
#
loop_
_entity_poly.entity_id
_entity_poly.type
_entity_poly.pdbx_seq_one_letter_code
_entity_poly.pdbx_strand_id
1 'polypeptide(L)'
;MMAVQGCAEGINTGVLEPVEASRVILEENEHMSNLIEELLALSRLEAGQFKSDFHSTDVRELLYDCLRGTEHLAQQRNLRITPIFDDDPVTVSCDEIHLRRAFTNIITNALRYAKEEIIIECRQEKGKAVIRIRDDGEGIAPELLPHIFDRFFSTRKGGAGVGLALTKEIVSLHRGTVRASNDGGAVFEIILPIG
;
A
#
# COMPACT_ATOMS: atom_id res chain seq x y z
N MET A 1 -4.02 3.43 21.42
CA MET A 1 -3.95 3.69 22.88
C MET A 1 -4.86 2.77 23.71
N MET A 2 -6.14 2.55 23.36
CA MET A 2 -7.01 1.62 24.12
C MET A 2 -6.52 0.18 24.13
N ALA A 3 -5.92 -0.32 23.06
CA ALA A 3 -5.40 -1.70 23.01
C ALA A 3 -4.21 -1.89 23.96
N VAL A 4 -3.24 -0.95 23.94
CA VAL A 4 -2.08 -0.98 24.84
C VAL A 4 -2.48 -0.90 26.30
N GLN A 5 -3.43 -0.01 26.63
CA GLN A 5 -3.96 0.11 27.99
C GLN A 5 -4.71 -1.14 28.43
N GLY A 6 -5.56 -1.70 27.55
CA GLY A 6 -6.28 -2.95 27.82
C GLY A 6 -5.34 -4.14 28.03
N CYS A 7 -4.23 -4.23 27.26
CA CYS A 7 -3.22 -5.26 27.49
C CYS A 7 -2.51 -5.08 28.83
N ALA A 8 -2.14 -3.85 29.21
CA ALA A 8 -1.50 -3.57 30.50
C ALA A 8 -2.43 -3.91 31.67
N GLU A 9 -3.72 -3.56 31.59
CA GLU A 9 -4.72 -3.91 32.59
C GLU A 9 -4.96 -5.42 32.66
N GLY A 10 -4.98 -6.11 31.49
CA GLY A 10 -5.14 -7.56 31.40
C GLY A 10 -3.98 -8.32 32.05
N ILE A 11 -2.73 -7.84 31.92
CA ILE A 11 -1.58 -8.40 32.65
C ILE A 11 -1.73 -8.20 34.15
N ASN A 12 -2.06 -6.97 34.57
CA ASN A 12 -2.19 -6.65 36.00
C ASN A 12 -3.29 -7.43 36.71
N THR A 13 -4.34 -7.78 35.97
CA THR A 13 -5.48 -8.56 36.51
C THR A 13 -5.31 -10.09 36.34
N GLY A 14 -4.22 -10.53 35.70
CA GLY A 14 -3.95 -11.96 35.43
C GLY A 14 -4.87 -12.57 34.37
N VAL A 15 -5.56 -11.76 33.57
CA VAL A 15 -6.48 -12.20 32.50
C VAL A 15 -5.73 -12.48 31.21
N LEU A 16 -4.61 -11.78 30.95
CA LEU A 16 -3.77 -11.96 29.77
C LEU A 16 -2.37 -12.44 30.15
N GLU A 17 -1.88 -13.41 29.37
CA GLU A 17 -0.50 -13.86 29.49
C GLU A 17 0.45 -12.74 29.06
N PRO A 18 1.54 -12.48 29.81
CA PRO A 18 2.47 -11.38 29.51
C PRO A 18 3.07 -11.44 28.11
N VAL A 19 3.32 -12.63 27.57
CA VAL A 19 3.89 -12.82 26.23
C VAL A 19 2.90 -12.40 25.16
N GLU A 20 1.63 -12.77 25.29
CA GLU A 20 0.57 -12.42 24.34
C GLU A 20 0.29 -10.91 24.38
N ALA A 21 0.18 -10.34 25.56
CA ALA A 21 0.01 -8.90 25.73
C ALA A 21 1.19 -8.11 25.17
N SER A 22 2.42 -8.56 25.37
CA SER A 22 3.63 -7.92 24.81
C SER A 22 3.59 -7.92 23.29
N ARG A 23 3.17 -9.00 22.65
CA ARG A 23 3.03 -9.09 21.19
C ARG A 23 2.04 -8.05 20.68
N VAL A 24 0.86 -7.95 21.28
CA VAL A 24 -0.16 -6.96 20.87
C VAL A 24 0.35 -5.53 21.07
N ILE A 25 1.06 -5.26 22.16
CA ILE A 25 1.65 -3.94 22.42
C ILE A 25 2.69 -3.58 21.36
N LEU A 26 3.55 -4.52 20.97
CA LEU A 26 4.56 -4.31 19.94
C LEU A 26 3.92 -4.06 18.57
N GLU A 27 2.92 -4.87 18.18
CA GLU A 27 2.17 -4.70 16.93
C GLU A 27 1.48 -3.32 16.87
N GLU A 28 0.84 -2.88 17.96
CA GLU A 28 0.18 -1.56 18.02
C GLU A 28 1.19 -0.41 17.97
N ASN A 29 2.36 -0.57 18.63
CA ASN A 29 3.41 0.44 18.60
C ASN A 29 4.02 0.58 17.20
N GLU A 30 4.29 -0.53 16.51
CA GLU A 30 4.76 -0.52 15.12
C GLU A 30 3.72 0.12 14.20
N HIS A 31 2.44 -0.22 14.38
CA HIS A 31 1.36 0.41 13.65
C HIS A 31 1.31 1.93 13.86
N MET A 32 1.38 2.39 15.10
CA MET A 32 1.41 3.83 15.42
C MET A 32 2.63 4.54 14.81
N SER A 33 3.80 3.91 14.86
CA SER A 33 5.02 4.46 14.27
C SER A 33 4.87 4.64 12.76
N ASN A 34 4.36 3.63 12.06
CA ASN A 34 4.08 3.69 10.63
C ASN A 34 3.08 4.81 10.28
N LEU A 35 2.03 5.01 11.10
CA LEU A 35 1.06 6.09 10.92
C LEU A 35 1.69 7.49 11.04
N ILE A 36 2.55 7.68 12.04
CA ILE A 36 3.26 8.95 12.22
C ILE A 36 4.17 9.23 11.02
N GLU A 37 4.89 8.23 10.53
CA GLU A 37 5.73 8.35 9.34
C GLU A 37 4.93 8.67 8.08
N GLU A 38 3.77 8.04 7.89
CA GLU A 38 2.86 8.33 6.77
C GLU A 38 2.34 9.77 6.83
N LEU A 39 1.92 10.24 8.00
CA LEU A 39 1.45 11.61 8.20
C LEU A 39 2.55 12.65 7.95
N LEU A 40 3.76 12.39 8.47
CA LEU A 40 4.90 13.27 8.24
C LEU A 40 5.29 13.31 6.76
N ALA A 41 5.27 12.17 6.06
CA ALA A 41 5.55 12.11 4.63
C ALA A 41 4.49 12.89 3.84
N LEU A 42 3.20 12.69 4.16
CA LEU A 42 2.11 13.43 3.52
C LEU A 42 2.25 14.94 3.74
N SER A 43 2.52 15.37 4.97
CA SER A 43 2.72 16.79 5.30
C SER A 43 3.90 17.42 4.55
N ARG A 44 5.01 16.69 4.39
CA ARG A 44 6.18 17.17 3.64
C ARG A 44 5.89 17.28 2.14
N LEU A 45 5.15 16.32 1.57
CA LEU A 45 4.71 16.35 0.17
C LEU A 45 3.87 17.59 -0.11
N GLU A 46 2.91 17.90 0.74
CA GLU A 46 2.05 19.08 0.62
C GLU A 46 2.78 20.40 0.77
N ALA A 47 3.75 20.44 1.67
CA ALA A 47 4.57 21.62 1.86
C ALA A 47 5.54 21.91 0.70
N GLY A 48 5.59 21.04 -0.34
CA GLY A 48 6.57 21.13 -1.42
C GLY A 48 8.03 20.97 -0.94
N GLN A 49 8.21 20.47 0.27
CA GLN A 49 9.54 20.30 0.90
C GLN A 49 10.19 18.95 0.55
N PHE A 50 9.62 18.27 -0.41
CA PHE A 50 10.12 16.98 -0.84
C PHE A 50 11.32 17.17 -1.78
N LYS A 51 12.50 16.78 -1.33
CA LYS A 51 13.64 16.59 -2.23
C LYS A 51 13.43 15.28 -2.97
N SER A 52 12.89 15.34 -4.16
CA SER A 52 12.74 14.19 -5.04
C SER A 52 14.02 13.96 -5.81
N ASP A 53 14.50 12.73 -5.80
CA ASP A 53 15.67 12.30 -6.58
C ASP A 53 15.19 11.40 -7.72
N PHE A 54 14.95 12.01 -8.88
CA PHE A 54 14.39 11.34 -10.04
C PHE A 54 15.47 10.66 -10.87
N HIS A 55 15.34 9.34 -11.03
CA HIS A 55 16.19 8.52 -11.89
C HIS A 55 15.37 7.76 -12.92
N SER A 56 16.04 7.35 -14.01
CA SER A 56 15.46 6.45 -15.01
C SER A 56 15.43 5.03 -14.45
N THR A 57 14.26 4.50 -14.15
CA THR A 57 14.08 3.24 -13.40
C THR A 57 13.12 2.32 -14.13
N ASP A 58 13.46 1.03 -14.22
CA ASP A 58 12.53 0.00 -14.68
C ASP A 58 11.52 -0.32 -13.55
N VAL A 59 10.27 0.04 -13.78
CA VAL A 59 9.18 -0.15 -12.81
C VAL A 59 8.94 -1.62 -12.46
N ARG A 60 9.27 -2.55 -13.39
CA ARG A 60 9.12 -3.99 -13.14
C ARG A 60 10.06 -4.44 -12.02
N GLU A 61 11.32 -3.99 -12.04
CA GLU A 61 12.28 -4.29 -10.98
C GLU A 61 11.84 -3.75 -9.62
N LEU A 62 11.31 -2.52 -9.63
CA LEU A 62 10.80 -1.90 -8.42
C LEU A 62 9.59 -2.67 -7.84
N LEU A 63 8.71 -3.18 -8.72
CA LEU A 63 7.59 -4.04 -8.32
C LEU A 63 8.08 -5.39 -7.78
N TYR A 64 9.07 -6.03 -8.43
CA TYR A 64 9.67 -7.27 -7.92
C TYR A 64 10.27 -7.08 -6.53
N ASP A 65 10.92 -5.95 -6.26
CA ASP A 65 11.42 -5.62 -4.91
C ASP A 65 10.29 -5.52 -3.89
N CYS A 66 9.18 -4.86 -4.26
CA CYS A 66 8.01 -4.77 -3.38
C CYS A 66 7.42 -6.16 -3.10
N LEU A 67 7.35 -7.02 -4.11
CA LEU A 67 6.85 -8.39 -3.97
C LEU A 67 7.72 -9.22 -3.04
N ARG A 68 9.05 -9.16 -3.18
CA ARG A 68 9.97 -9.84 -2.26
C ARG A 68 9.77 -9.36 -0.82
N GLY A 69 9.57 -8.07 -0.61
CA GLY A 69 9.31 -7.50 0.72
C GLY A 69 7.99 -7.95 1.34
N THR A 70 7.02 -8.39 0.53
CA THR A 70 5.68 -8.77 1.00
C THR A 70 5.42 -10.29 0.96
N GLU A 71 6.37 -11.09 0.47
CA GLU A 71 6.23 -12.54 0.27
C GLU A 71 5.84 -13.28 1.57
N HIS A 72 6.48 -12.93 2.68
CA HIS A 72 6.17 -13.53 3.99
C HIS A 72 4.71 -13.30 4.41
N LEU A 73 4.18 -12.10 4.19
CA LEU A 73 2.78 -11.77 4.48
C LEU A 73 1.81 -12.56 3.60
N ALA A 74 2.15 -12.75 2.32
CA ALA A 74 1.36 -13.55 1.40
C ALA A 74 1.33 -15.02 1.85
N GLN A 75 2.49 -15.58 2.21
CA GLN A 75 2.63 -16.95 2.70
C GLN A 75 1.84 -17.19 3.99
N GLN A 76 1.90 -16.27 4.97
CA GLN A 76 1.13 -16.37 6.21
C GLN A 76 -0.38 -16.42 5.98
N ARG A 77 -0.86 -15.83 4.89
CA ARG A 77 -2.27 -15.79 4.53
C ARG A 77 -2.66 -16.81 3.46
N ASN A 78 -1.73 -17.66 3.02
CA ASN A 78 -1.90 -18.62 1.93
C ASN A 78 -2.39 -17.96 0.63
N LEU A 79 -1.94 -16.74 0.35
CA LEU A 79 -2.28 -16.00 -0.86
C LEU A 79 -1.26 -16.26 -1.96
N ARG A 80 -1.75 -16.42 -3.19
CA ARG A 80 -0.94 -16.50 -4.40
C ARG A 80 -0.78 -15.10 -5.00
N ILE A 81 0.44 -14.71 -5.33
CA ILE A 81 0.72 -13.49 -6.08
C ILE A 81 1.21 -13.88 -7.47
N THR A 82 0.54 -13.38 -8.49
CA THR A 82 0.82 -13.67 -9.90
C THR A 82 1.29 -12.39 -10.61
N PRO A 83 2.61 -12.18 -10.81
CA PRO A 83 3.10 -11.06 -11.60
C PRO A 83 2.95 -11.35 -13.10
N ILE A 84 2.44 -10.38 -13.85
CA ILE A 84 2.29 -10.41 -15.32
C ILE A 84 2.91 -9.13 -15.88
N PHE A 85 4.19 -9.17 -16.19
CA PHE A 85 4.95 -8.02 -16.65
C PHE A 85 5.33 -8.18 -18.12
N ASP A 86 5.45 -7.06 -18.83
CA ASP A 86 6.00 -7.05 -20.20
C ASP A 86 7.42 -7.60 -20.20
N ASP A 87 7.83 -8.22 -21.30
CA ASP A 87 9.19 -8.75 -21.46
C ASP A 87 10.22 -7.61 -21.53
N ASP A 88 9.87 -6.51 -22.20
CA ASP A 88 10.71 -5.32 -22.33
C ASP A 88 10.66 -4.42 -21.08
N PRO A 89 11.76 -3.72 -20.74
CA PRO A 89 11.80 -2.77 -19.63
C PRO A 89 10.73 -1.68 -19.75
N VAL A 90 10.00 -1.45 -18.65
CA VAL A 90 9.02 -0.36 -18.54
C VAL A 90 9.66 0.78 -17.75
N THR A 91 10.35 1.66 -18.45
CA THR A 91 11.20 2.68 -17.83
C THR A 91 10.45 4.00 -17.62
N VAL A 92 10.53 4.52 -16.39
CA VAL A 92 9.97 5.84 -16.03
C VAL A 92 11.03 6.67 -15.31
N SER A 93 10.88 8.00 -15.36
CA SER A 93 11.66 8.89 -14.48
C SER A 93 10.95 8.99 -13.14
N CYS A 94 11.55 8.45 -12.07
CA CYS A 94 10.89 8.39 -10.75
C CYS A 94 11.87 8.52 -9.58
N ASP A 95 11.35 8.91 -8.45
CA ASP A 95 11.95 8.71 -7.14
C ASP A 95 11.57 7.32 -6.63
N GLU A 96 12.54 6.40 -6.64
CA GLU A 96 12.31 5.00 -6.33
C GLU A 96 11.77 4.77 -4.90
N ILE A 97 12.26 5.54 -3.94
CA ILE A 97 11.87 5.38 -2.53
C ILE A 97 10.37 5.67 -2.39
N HIS A 98 9.91 6.75 -3.01
CA HIS A 98 8.52 7.15 -2.93
C HIS A 98 7.61 6.25 -3.75
N LEU A 99 8.02 5.90 -4.97
CA LEU A 99 7.21 5.04 -5.82
C LEU A 99 7.10 3.62 -5.23
N ARG A 100 8.18 3.09 -4.65
CA ARG A 100 8.16 1.84 -3.87
C ARG A 100 7.15 1.89 -2.75
N ARG A 101 7.11 3.01 -2.01
CA ARG A 101 6.12 3.20 -0.93
C ARG A 101 4.68 3.16 -1.46
N ALA A 102 4.41 3.84 -2.58
CA ALA A 102 3.10 3.82 -3.22
C ALA A 102 2.67 2.40 -3.64
N PHE A 103 3.57 1.64 -4.26
CA PHE A 103 3.30 0.25 -4.64
C PHE A 103 3.08 -0.65 -3.42
N THR A 104 3.94 -0.55 -2.42
CA THR A 104 3.81 -1.33 -1.18
C THR A 104 2.48 -1.07 -0.49
N ASN A 105 2.02 0.19 -0.44
CA ASN A 105 0.72 0.53 0.14
C ASN A 105 -0.45 -0.16 -0.57
N ILE A 106 -0.43 -0.21 -1.91
CA ILE A 106 -1.49 -0.89 -2.67
C ILE A 106 -1.36 -2.41 -2.53
N ILE A 107 -0.14 -2.97 -2.62
CA ILE A 107 0.09 -4.42 -2.48
C ILE A 107 -0.34 -4.90 -1.09
N THR A 108 0.01 -4.19 -0.02
CA THR A 108 -0.41 -4.56 1.34
C THR A 108 -1.91 -4.42 1.53
N ASN A 109 -2.53 -3.47 0.83
CA ASN A 109 -3.98 -3.35 0.80
C ASN A 109 -4.62 -4.56 0.09
N ALA A 110 -4.13 -4.95 -1.08
CA ALA A 110 -4.56 -6.15 -1.79
C ALA A 110 -4.36 -7.40 -0.93
N LEU A 111 -3.19 -7.57 -0.29
CA LEU A 111 -2.93 -8.66 0.63
C LEU A 111 -3.94 -8.73 1.78
N ARG A 112 -4.43 -7.59 2.25
CA ARG A 112 -5.41 -7.50 3.35
C ARG A 112 -6.79 -8.01 2.96
N TYR A 113 -7.21 -7.79 1.71
CA TYR A 113 -8.58 -8.04 1.25
C TYR A 113 -8.73 -9.24 0.34
N ALA A 114 -7.66 -9.71 -0.28
CA ALA A 114 -7.66 -10.91 -1.11
C ALA A 114 -8.13 -12.14 -0.34
N LYS A 115 -8.79 -13.06 -1.07
CA LYS A 115 -9.23 -14.39 -0.59
C LYS A 115 -8.19 -15.45 -0.91
N GLU A 116 -7.73 -15.51 -2.16
CA GLU A 116 -6.81 -16.54 -2.66
C GLU A 116 -5.70 -15.97 -3.57
N GLU A 117 -6.00 -14.92 -4.36
CA GLU A 117 -5.08 -14.47 -5.41
C GLU A 117 -5.00 -12.95 -5.55
N ILE A 118 -3.77 -12.50 -5.84
CA ILE A 118 -3.47 -11.13 -6.25
C ILE A 118 -2.75 -11.19 -7.59
N ILE A 119 -3.23 -10.45 -8.59
CA ILE A 119 -2.60 -10.31 -9.89
C ILE A 119 -1.99 -8.91 -9.98
N ILE A 120 -0.72 -8.84 -10.39
CA ILE A 120 0.00 -7.58 -10.57
C ILE A 120 0.49 -7.51 -12.00
N GLU A 121 -0.07 -6.58 -12.77
CA GLU A 121 0.34 -6.32 -14.14
C GLU A 121 1.22 -5.08 -14.22
N CYS A 122 2.24 -5.13 -15.07
CA CYS A 122 3.05 -3.97 -15.44
C CYS A 122 3.30 -3.99 -16.95
N ARG A 123 2.72 -3.02 -17.65
CA ARG A 123 2.76 -2.95 -19.11
C ARG A 123 3.03 -1.55 -19.60
N GLN A 124 3.65 -1.48 -20.80
CA GLN A 124 3.71 -0.25 -21.56
C GLN A 124 2.50 -0.14 -22.48
N GLU A 125 1.60 0.81 -22.22
CA GLU A 125 0.41 1.06 -23.03
C GLU A 125 0.41 2.52 -23.53
N LYS A 126 0.38 2.72 -24.85
CA LYS A 126 0.29 4.04 -25.50
C LYS A 126 1.31 5.07 -24.97
N GLY A 127 2.55 4.63 -24.76
CA GLY A 127 3.64 5.49 -24.27
C GLY A 127 3.53 5.85 -22.79
N LYS A 128 2.84 5.04 -22.01
CA LYS A 128 2.72 5.14 -20.54
C LYS A 128 3.02 3.82 -19.89
N ALA A 129 3.56 3.86 -18.70
CA ALA A 129 3.64 2.70 -17.83
C ALA A 129 2.30 2.55 -17.11
N VAL A 130 1.67 1.40 -17.27
CA VAL A 130 0.39 1.06 -16.64
C VAL A 130 0.62 -0.10 -15.69
N ILE A 131 0.36 0.13 -14.42
CA ILE A 131 0.48 -0.85 -13.35
C ILE A 131 -0.90 -1.12 -12.80
N ARG A 132 -1.34 -2.38 -12.82
CA ARG A 132 -2.62 -2.82 -12.23
C ARG A 132 -2.35 -3.83 -11.14
N ILE A 133 -2.95 -3.60 -9.98
CA ILE A 133 -2.92 -4.51 -8.84
C ILE A 133 -4.36 -4.88 -8.54
N ARG A 134 -4.68 -6.15 -8.72
CA ARG A 134 -6.02 -6.70 -8.57
C ARG A 134 -6.01 -7.78 -7.49
N ASP A 135 -6.98 -7.72 -6.58
CA ASP A 135 -7.31 -8.82 -5.67
C ASP A 135 -8.61 -9.51 -6.09
N ASP A 136 -8.87 -10.67 -5.52
CA ASP A 136 -10.10 -11.47 -5.65
C ASP A 136 -11.03 -11.32 -4.45
N GLY A 137 -10.91 -10.21 -3.72
CA GLY A 137 -11.70 -9.89 -2.54
C GLY A 137 -13.15 -9.52 -2.87
N GLU A 138 -13.83 -8.91 -1.90
CA GLU A 138 -15.22 -8.45 -2.05
C GLU A 138 -15.33 -7.18 -2.91
N GLY A 139 -14.20 -6.57 -3.27
CA GLY A 139 -14.17 -5.29 -3.94
C GLY A 139 -14.45 -4.11 -3.00
N ILE A 140 -14.65 -2.95 -3.59
CA ILE A 140 -14.92 -1.70 -2.91
C ILE A 140 -16.36 -1.32 -3.16
N ALA A 141 -17.14 -1.03 -2.11
CA ALA A 141 -18.52 -0.59 -2.28
C ALA A 141 -18.57 0.67 -3.19
N PRO A 142 -19.48 0.72 -4.18
CA PRO A 142 -19.49 1.80 -5.19
C PRO A 142 -19.54 3.20 -4.59
N GLU A 143 -20.24 3.38 -3.48
CA GLU A 143 -20.35 4.65 -2.77
C GLU A 143 -19.03 5.09 -2.10
N LEU A 144 -18.10 4.15 -1.86
CA LEU A 144 -16.79 4.42 -1.24
C LEU A 144 -15.69 4.72 -2.27
N LEU A 145 -15.83 4.24 -3.51
CA LEU A 145 -14.83 4.43 -4.56
C LEU A 145 -14.36 5.88 -4.73
N PRO A 146 -15.25 6.91 -4.72
CA PRO A 146 -14.81 8.30 -4.82
C PRO A 146 -13.95 8.77 -3.65
N HIS A 147 -14.04 8.11 -2.49
CA HIS A 147 -13.48 8.55 -1.21
C HIS A 147 -12.27 7.76 -0.73
N ILE A 148 -11.93 6.63 -1.36
CA ILE A 148 -10.86 5.75 -0.88
C ILE A 148 -9.47 6.40 -0.85
N PHE A 149 -9.27 7.45 -1.63
CA PHE A 149 -8.05 8.26 -1.65
C PHE A 149 -8.15 9.52 -0.78
N ASP A 150 -9.26 9.73 -0.08
CA ASP A 150 -9.40 10.82 0.88
C ASP A 150 -8.60 10.50 2.15
N ARG A 151 -8.08 11.54 2.80
CA ARG A 151 -7.31 11.39 4.03
C ARG A 151 -8.18 10.90 5.17
N PHE A 152 -7.61 10.03 5.97
CA PHE A 152 -8.28 9.44 7.13
C PHE A 152 -9.51 8.61 6.76
N PHE A 153 -9.67 8.30 5.48
CA PHE A 153 -10.73 7.41 5.03
C PHE A 153 -10.30 5.95 5.26
N SER A 154 -11.01 5.27 6.12
CA SER A 154 -10.83 3.84 6.40
C SER A 154 -12.16 3.20 6.71
N THR A 155 -12.46 2.07 6.11
CA THR A 155 -13.67 1.29 6.33
C THR A 155 -13.56 0.32 7.51
N ARG A 156 -12.36 0.15 8.08
CA ARG A 156 -12.10 -0.78 9.19
C ARG A 156 -11.44 -0.10 10.39
N LYS A 157 -11.77 -0.59 11.60
CA LYS A 157 -11.01 -0.28 12.82
C LYS A 157 -9.57 -0.81 12.64
N GLY A 158 -8.58 0.09 12.71
CA GLY A 158 -7.16 -0.24 12.64
C GLY A 158 -6.41 0.21 11.39
N GLY A 159 -7.08 0.84 10.42
CA GLY A 159 -6.39 1.53 9.32
C GLY A 159 -6.49 3.05 9.53
N ALA A 160 -5.36 3.78 9.44
CA ALA A 160 -5.38 5.25 9.57
C ALA A 160 -6.00 5.97 8.39
N GLY A 161 -6.20 5.27 7.26
CA GLY A 161 -6.71 5.88 6.04
C GLY A 161 -5.75 6.90 5.42
N VAL A 162 -4.45 6.77 5.67
CA VAL A 162 -3.42 7.69 5.14
C VAL A 162 -2.69 7.09 3.95
N GLY A 163 -2.51 5.77 3.90
CA GLY A 163 -1.69 5.09 2.88
C GLY A 163 -2.15 5.33 1.45
N LEU A 164 -3.45 5.22 1.14
CA LEU A 164 -3.98 5.48 -0.20
C LEU A 164 -3.94 6.98 -0.56
N ALA A 165 -4.20 7.87 0.40
CA ALA A 165 -4.03 9.31 0.20
C ALA A 165 -2.57 9.65 -0.13
N LEU A 166 -1.62 9.09 0.61
CA LEU A 166 -0.18 9.23 0.34
C LEU A 166 0.20 8.66 -1.03
N THR A 167 -0.35 7.50 -1.41
CA THR A 167 -0.17 6.92 -2.75
C THR A 167 -0.59 7.88 -3.84
N LYS A 168 -1.75 8.52 -3.71
CA LYS A 168 -2.25 9.51 -4.68
C LYS A 168 -1.30 10.70 -4.81
N GLU A 169 -0.81 11.24 -3.71
CA GLU A 169 0.14 12.36 -3.71
C GLU A 169 1.49 11.95 -4.35
N ILE A 170 2.02 10.77 -4.01
CA ILE A 170 3.25 10.25 -4.62
C ILE A 170 3.08 10.09 -6.13
N VAL A 171 1.99 9.45 -6.58
CA VAL A 171 1.72 9.25 -8.02
C VAL A 171 1.57 10.60 -8.73
N SER A 172 0.92 11.58 -8.10
CA SER A 172 0.78 12.94 -8.63
C SER A 172 2.12 13.65 -8.74
N LEU A 173 3.04 13.49 -7.78
CA LEU A 173 4.42 13.99 -7.83
C LEU A 173 5.17 13.47 -9.07
N HIS A 174 4.89 12.22 -9.47
CA HIS A 174 5.43 11.58 -10.67
C HIS A 174 4.62 11.91 -11.95
N ARG A 175 3.74 12.93 -11.91
CA ARG A 175 2.86 13.31 -13.02
C ARG A 175 1.96 12.19 -13.53
N GLY A 176 1.71 11.20 -12.66
CA GLY A 176 0.87 10.07 -12.91
C GLY A 176 -0.56 10.26 -12.43
N THR A 177 -1.35 9.21 -12.59
CA THR A 177 -2.70 9.11 -12.05
C THR A 177 -2.91 7.77 -11.39
N VAL A 178 -3.68 7.73 -10.31
CA VAL A 178 -4.12 6.50 -9.68
C VAL A 178 -5.64 6.45 -9.63
N ARG A 179 -6.19 5.28 -9.90
CA ARG A 179 -7.64 5.02 -9.88
C ARG A 179 -7.91 3.71 -9.20
N ALA A 180 -9.16 3.55 -8.74
CA ALA A 180 -9.65 2.27 -8.28
C ALA A 180 -10.99 1.95 -8.92
N SER A 181 -11.23 0.67 -9.12
CA SER A 181 -12.44 0.10 -9.69
C SER A 181 -12.66 -1.31 -9.15
N ASN A 182 -13.70 -1.98 -9.57
CA ASN A 182 -13.96 -3.38 -9.26
C ASN A 182 -14.01 -4.21 -10.56
N ASP A 183 -13.37 -5.38 -10.52
CA ASP A 183 -13.46 -6.42 -11.55
C ASP A 183 -13.23 -7.80 -10.90
N GLY A 184 -14.29 -8.36 -10.34
CA GLY A 184 -14.23 -9.60 -9.55
C GLY A 184 -13.53 -9.48 -8.20
N GLY A 185 -13.13 -8.27 -7.80
CA GLY A 185 -12.44 -7.84 -6.60
C GLY A 185 -12.06 -6.38 -6.76
N ALA A 186 -11.18 -5.83 -5.94
CA ALA A 186 -10.70 -4.48 -6.12
C ALA A 186 -9.54 -4.43 -7.14
N VAL A 187 -9.53 -3.38 -7.95
CA VAL A 187 -8.48 -3.09 -8.93
C VAL A 187 -7.95 -1.69 -8.69
N PHE A 188 -6.66 -1.58 -8.45
CA PHE A 188 -5.94 -0.31 -8.41
C PHE A 188 -5.09 -0.17 -9.66
N GLU A 189 -5.27 0.92 -10.39
CA GLU A 189 -4.52 1.23 -11.61
C GLU A 189 -3.69 2.49 -11.40
N ILE A 190 -2.37 2.38 -11.59
CA ILE A 190 -1.42 3.49 -11.61
C ILE A 190 -0.95 3.68 -13.05
N ILE A 191 -0.97 4.91 -13.54
CA ILE A 191 -0.49 5.30 -14.86
C ILE A 191 0.60 6.34 -14.68
N LEU A 192 1.81 6.05 -15.16
CA LEU A 192 2.96 6.94 -15.12
C LEU A 192 3.41 7.33 -16.54
N PRO A 193 3.86 8.57 -16.76
CA PRO A 193 4.47 8.94 -18.04
C PRO A 193 5.80 8.20 -18.20
N ILE A 194 6.05 7.67 -19.39
CA ILE A 194 7.37 7.19 -19.80
C ILE A 194 8.20 8.41 -20.20
N GLY A 195 9.40 8.52 -19.67
CA GLY A 195 10.34 9.58 -19.92
C GLY A 195 11.04 9.47 -21.29
#